data_31f72da9465fd27625f6d229b34f3243
#
_entry.id   31f72da9465fd27625f6d229b34f3243
#
_cell.length_a   1.000
_cell.length_b   1.000
_cell.length_c   1.000
_cell.angle_alpha   90.00
_cell.angle_beta   90.00
_cell.angle_gamma   90.00
#
_symmetry.space_group_name_H-M   'P 1'
#
loop_
_entity.id
_entity.type
_entity.pdbx_description
1 polymer ?
#
loop_
_entity_poly.entity_id
_entity_poly.type
_entity_poly.pdbx_seq_one_letter_code
_entity_poly.pdbx_strand_id
1 'polypeptide(L)'
;MTYTQAQIDKANAVDLEKFLRAQGETLVRSGKEYRWKAHDSLTVCGNKWFRHSQRKGGLPVDFVIEFYGKSFPEAVQMLTGEPGEAQPEAGPAPSPAFHLPLRNVTNANILNYLTQERKLSPSLVNFFIAAGDIYEDAAHHNVVFVGRDADGHPRYASNRGIREKFRQDVAGAEKAFGFAHRGTDKQLLVFEAPIDLLSFIELFPKNWQQHNYLSLGGVSGKALRQFLS
;
A
#
# COMPACT_ATOMS: atom_id res chain seq x y z
N MET A 1 -17.62 16.05 0.58
CA MET A 1 -17.69 16.91 1.77
C MET A 1 -16.28 17.16 2.25
N THR A 2 -15.88 18.40 2.34
CA THR A 2 -14.59 18.84 2.89
C THR A 2 -14.80 19.49 4.24
N TYR A 3 -13.81 19.35 5.11
CA TYR A 3 -13.81 19.96 6.43
C TYR A 3 -12.65 20.95 6.53
N THR A 4 -12.88 22.06 7.20
CA THR A 4 -11.82 23.03 7.51
C THR A 4 -10.86 22.44 8.55
N GLN A 5 -9.63 22.95 8.63
CA GLN A 5 -8.67 22.51 9.64
C GLN A 5 -9.24 22.68 11.05
N ALA A 6 -9.98 23.77 11.31
CA ALA A 6 -10.64 23.99 12.59
C ALA A 6 -11.68 22.91 12.96
N GLN A 7 -12.44 22.42 11.98
CA GLN A 7 -13.38 21.33 12.20
C GLN A 7 -12.66 20.00 12.47
N ILE A 8 -11.56 19.75 11.77
CA ILE A 8 -10.71 18.57 11.98
C ILE A 8 -10.08 18.62 13.40
N ASP A 9 -9.56 19.76 13.78
CA ASP A 9 -8.98 19.98 15.12
C ASP A 9 -10.04 19.80 16.22
N LYS A 10 -11.26 20.29 16.00
CA LYS A 10 -12.40 20.07 16.88
C LYS A 10 -12.76 18.60 17.01
N ALA A 11 -12.79 17.85 15.89
CA ALA A 11 -13.02 16.42 15.90
C ALA A 11 -11.92 15.67 16.67
N ASN A 12 -10.66 16.06 16.48
CA ASN A 12 -9.53 15.47 17.17
C ASN A 12 -9.37 15.91 18.64
N ALA A 13 -10.11 16.91 19.09
CA ALA A 13 -10.18 17.30 20.49
C ALA A 13 -11.25 16.55 21.30
N VAL A 14 -12.08 15.73 20.64
CA VAL A 14 -13.16 14.97 21.29
C VAL A 14 -12.57 13.99 22.30
N ASP A 15 -13.15 13.96 23.50
CA ASP A 15 -12.81 13.00 24.54
C ASP A 15 -13.37 11.61 24.17
N LEU A 16 -12.48 10.65 23.93
CA LEU A 16 -12.84 9.31 23.49
C LEU A 16 -13.56 8.49 24.54
N GLU A 17 -13.34 8.75 25.84
CA GLU A 17 -14.13 8.10 26.90
C GLU A 17 -15.60 8.50 26.80
N LYS A 18 -15.86 9.80 26.72
CA LYS A 18 -17.22 10.32 26.61
C LYS A 18 -17.89 9.88 25.33
N PHE A 19 -17.15 9.92 24.23
CA PHE A 19 -17.63 9.48 22.93
C PHE A 19 -18.04 8.00 22.96
N LEU A 20 -17.19 7.11 23.44
CA LEU A 20 -17.45 5.67 23.50
C LEU A 20 -18.64 5.36 24.42
N ARG A 21 -18.73 6.01 25.57
CA ARG A 21 -19.90 5.86 26.46
C ARG A 21 -21.20 6.32 25.81
N ALA A 22 -21.16 7.40 25.03
CA ALA A 22 -22.32 7.88 24.28
C ALA A 22 -22.73 6.90 23.16
N GLN A 23 -21.78 6.14 22.61
CA GLN A 23 -22.06 5.05 21.67
C GLN A 23 -22.52 3.75 22.35
N GLY A 24 -22.69 3.74 23.68
CA GLY A 24 -23.12 2.54 24.44
C GLY A 24 -21.99 1.56 24.74
N GLU A 25 -20.75 1.95 24.51
CA GLU A 25 -19.60 1.07 24.72
C GLU A 25 -19.21 0.94 26.19
N THR A 26 -18.75 -0.24 26.56
CA THR A 26 -18.31 -0.53 27.93
C THR A 26 -16.83 -0.27 28.09
N LEU A 27 -16.48 0.62 29.01
CA LEU A 27 -15.11 0.96 29.36
C LEU A 27 -14.78 0.53 30.78
N VAL A 28 -13.63 -0.10 30.98
CA VAL A 28 -13.11 -0.51 32.29
C VAL A 28 -11.93 0.38 32.65
N ARG A 29 -11.97 0.99 33.84
CA ARG A 29 -10.88 1.84 34.31
C ARG A 29 -9.60 1.04 34.55
N SER A 30 -8.48 1.53 34.02
CA SER A 30 -7.16 0.94 34.16
C SER A 30 -6.14 2.05 34.51
N GLY A 31 -6.01 2.36 35.79
CA GLY A 31 -5.18 3.46 36.26
C GLY A 31 -5.70 4.83 35.80
N LYS A 32 -4.92 5.54 34.97
CA LYS A 32 -5.27 6.84 34.38
C LYS A 32 -6.00 6.72 33.03
N GLU A 33 -6.14 5.51 32.49
CA GLU A 33 -6.72 5.22 31.19
C GLU A 33 -7.99 4.37 31.33
N TYR A 34 -8.74 4.25 30.25
CA TYR A 34 -9.88 3.34 30.16
C TYR A 34 -9.65 2.31 29.08
N ARG A 35 -9.84 1.04 29.41
CA ARG A 35 -9.76 -0.07 28.46
C ARG A 35 -11.13 -0.32 27.85
N TRP A 36 -11.18 -0.42 26.54
CA TRP A 36 -12.41 -0.74 25.83
C TRP A 36 -12.68 -2.26 25.85
N LYS A 37 -13.80 -2.65 26.45
CA LYS A 37 -14.12 -4.07 26.68
C LYS A 37 -14.27 -4.87 25.38
N ALA A 38 -14.72 -4.25 24.28
CA ALA A 38 -14.81 -4.90 22.98
C ALA A 38 -13.43 -5.18 22.36
N HIS A 39 -12.39 -4.48 22.82
CA HIS A 39 -11.00 -4.64 22.32
C HIS A 39 -10.02 -4.56 23.51
N ASP A 40 -9.84 -5.64 24.24
CA ASP A 40 -9.09 -5.69 25.51
C ASP A 40 -7.67 -5.09 25.47
N SER A 41 -7.02 -5.09 24.31
CA SER A 41 -5.69 -4.50 24.14
C SER A 41 -5.70 -3.00 23.83
N LEU A 42 -6.88 -2.36 23.80
CA LEU A 42 -7.05 -0.94 23.47
C LEU A 42 -7.37 -0.12 24.71
N THR A 43 -6.57 0.93 24.92
CA THR A 43 -6.80 1.94 25.94
C THR A 43 -7.10 3.29 25.34
N VAL A 44 -7.93 4.10 26.03
CA VAL A 44 -8.21 5.50 25.70
C VAL A 44 -7.90 6.40 26.89
N CYS A 45 -7.36 7.58 26.60
CA CYS A 45 -7.06 8.60 27.60
C CYS A 45 -7.29 9.99 27.00
N GLY A 46 -8.36 10.67 27.42
CA GLY A 46 -8.79 11.92 26.80
C GLY A 46 -9.05 11.74 25.30
N ASN A 47 -8.35 12.49 24.47
CA ASN A 47 -8.45 12.41 23.00
C ASN A 47 -7.41 11.49 22.34
N LYS A 48 -6.83 10.55 23.08
CA LYS A 48 -5.84 9.61 22.54
C LYS A 48 -6.28 8.18 22.76
N TRP A 49 -5.94 7.31 21.82
CA TRP A 49 -6.09 5.88 21.97
C TRP A 49 -4.77 5.17 21.68
N PHE A 50 -4.60 3.98 22.26
CA PHE A 50 -3.47 3.12 21.99
C PHE A 50 -3.86 1.65 22.04
N ARG A 51 -3.51 0.89 21.00
CA ARG A 51 -3.70 -0.56 20.90
C ARG A 51 -2.39 -1.27 21.17
N HIS A 52 -2.25 -1.82 22.36
CA HIS A 52 -1.00 -2.45 22.83
C HIS A 52 -0.57 -3.65 21.98
N SER A 53 -1.50 -4.49 21.51
CA SER A 53 -1.21 -5.67 20.70
C SER A 53 -0.59 -5.36 19.33
N GLN A 54 -0.84 -4.16 18.80
CA GLN A 54 -0.35 -3.71 17.49
C GLN A 54 0.64 -2.55 17.58
N ARG A 55 0.90 -2.04 18.78
CA ARG A 55 1.73 -0.85 19.03
C ARG A 55 1.29 0.36 18.18
N LYS A 56 -0.01 0.52 18.00
CA LYS A 56 -0.62 1.56 17.18
C LYS A 56 -1.50 2.45 18.04
N GLY A 57 -1.46 3.75 17.79
CA GLY A 57 -2.31 4.73 18.46
C GLY A 57 -2.58 5.92 17.55
N GLY A 58 -3.47 6.81 18.00
CA GLY A 58 -3.85 7.99 17.22
C GLY A 58 -4.83 8.90 17.95
N LEU A 59 -5.49 9.73 17.17
CA LEU A 59 -6.48 10.72 17.58
C LEU A 59 -7.91 10.21 17.29
N PRO A 60 -8.97 10.91 17.73
CA PRO A 60 -10.35 10.47 17.57
C PRO A 60 -10.78 10.21 16.13
N VAL A 61 -10.33 10.99 15.15
CA VAL A 61 -10.65 10.74 13.74
C VAL A 61 -10.08 9.42 13.29
N ASP A 62 -8.82 9.13 13.61
CA ASP A 62 -8.17 7.84 13.29
C ASP A 62 -8.90 6.68 13.99
N PHE A 63 -9.37 6.90 15.22
CA PHE A 63 -10.14 5.93 15.98
C PHE A 63 -11.42 5.51 15.24
N VAL A 64 -12.20 6.49 14.81
CA VAL A 64 -13.48 6.24 14.12
C VAL A 64 -13.26 5.57 12.77
N ILE A 65 -12.21 5.95 12.02
CA ILE A 65 -11.84 5.29 10.78
C ILE A 65 -11.46 3.82 11.03
N GLU A 66 -10.61 3.57 12.01
CA GLU A 66 -10.06 2.24 12.29
C GLU A 66 -11.10 1.25 12.86
N PHE A 67 -11.92 1.70 13.81
CA PHE A 67 -12.79 0.81 14.60
C PHE A 67 -14.26 0.86 14.19
N TYR A 68 -14.71 1.95 13.56
CA TYR A 68 -16.08 2.08 13.05
C TYR A 68 -16.15 1.95 11.53
N GLY A 69 -15.00 1.78 10.83
CA GLY A 69 -14.95 1.58 9.39
C GLY A 69 -15.47 2.80 8.58
N LYS A 70 -15.46 4.00 9.17
CA LYS A 70 -15.97 5.21 8.54
C LYS A 70 -14.92 5.84 7.62
N SER A 71 -15.36 6.50 6.57
CA SER A 71 -14.52 7.40 5.80
C SER A 71 -14.12 8.63 6.63
N PHE A 72 -13.06 9.33 6.22
CA PHE A 72 -12.61 10.53 6.91
C PHE A 72 -13.73 11.58 7.09
N PRO A 73 -14.53 11.93 6.07
CA PRO A 73 -15.65 12.85 6.24
C PRO A 73 -16.70 12.36 7.24
N GLU A 74 -17.07 11.10 7.18
CA GLU A 74 -18.03 10.50 8.12
C GLU A 74 -17.49 10.48 9.56
N ALA A 75 -16.19 10.25 9.72
CA ALA A 75 -15.55 10.25 11.04
C ALA A 75 -15.58 11.65 11.67
N VAL A 76 -15.25 12.70 10.91
CA VAL A 76 -15.34 14.08 11.39
C VAL A 76 -16.79 14.44 11.74
N GLN A 77 -17.74 14.10 10.89
CA GLN A 77 -19.17 14.33 11.16
C GLN A 77 -19.66 13.60 12.41
N MET A 78 -19.26 12.34 12.59
CA MET A 78 -19.66 11.53 13.74
C MET A 78 -19.12 12.09 15.06
N LEU A 79 -17.94 12.69 15.04
CA LEU A 79 -17.28 13.26 16.21
C LEU A 79 -17.77 14.67 16.55
N THR A 80 -18.09 15.49 15.54
CA THR A 80 -18.47 16.90 15.75
C THR A 80 -19.98 17.13 15.71
N GLY A 81 -20.74 16.22 15.09
CA GLY A 81 -22.15 16.42 14.78
C GLY A 81 -22.40 17.45 13.66
N GLU A 82 -21.34 18.06 13.12
CA GLU A 82 -21.44 19.11 12.10
C GLU A 82 -21.34 18.49 10.71
N PRO A 83 -22.28 18.77 9.80
CA PRO A 83 -22.11 18.39 8.41
C PRO A 83 -20.96 19.20 7.81
N GLY A 84 -20.11 18.53 7.02
CA GLY A 84 -19.09 19.22 6.22
C GLY A 84 -19.77 20.16 5.23
N GLU A 85 -19.12 21.25 4.87
CA GLU A 85 -19.58 22.13 3.82
C GLU A 85 -19.67 21.35 2.51
N ALA A 86 -20.83 21.42 1.85
CA ALA A 86 -20.99 20.90 0.53
C ALA A 86 -20.15 21.77 -0.42
N GLN A 87 -18.90 21.35 -0.69
CA GLN A 87 -18.29 21.83 -1.92
C GLN A 87 -19.04 21.20 -3.10
N PRO A 88 -19.27 21.96 -4.20
CA PRO A 88 -19.64 21.33 -5.46
C PRO A 88 -18.66 20.20 -5.68
N GLU A 89 -19.13 19.01 -5.95
CA GLU A 89 -18.29 17.85 -6.22
C GLU A 89 -17.21 18.28 -7.22
N ALA A 90 -16.04 18.66 -6.73
CA ALA A 90 -14.85 18.50 -7.52
C ALA A 90 -14.84 17.00 -7.78
N GLY A 91 -15.23 16.61 -8.95
CA GLY A 91 -15.11 15.24 -9.41
C GLY A 91 -13.73 14.73 -9.00
N PRO A 92 -13.56 13.44 -8.72
CA PRO A 92 -12.28 12.92 -8.16
C PRO A 92 -11.17 13.63 -8.89
N ALA A 93 -10.30 14.33 -8.12
CA ALA A 93 -9.20 15.09 -8.69
C ALA A 93 -8.56 14.17 -9.73
N PRO A 94 -8.37 14.60 -10.98
CA PRO A 94 -7.93 13.71 -12.03
C PRO A 94 -6.72 12.98 -11.50
N SER A 95 -6.83 11.65 -11.39
CA SER A 95 -5.71 10.82 -10.93
C SER A 95 -4.51 11.24 -11.75
N PRO A 96 -3.35 11.53 -11.15
CA PRO A 96 -2.19 11.95 -11.91
C PRO A 96 -1.98 10.97 -13.06
N ALA A 97 -1.74 11.49 -14.27
CA ALA A 97 -1.50 10.64 -15.42
C ALA A 97 -0.32 9.69 -15.08
N PHE A 98 -0.49 8.41 -15.37
CA PHE A 98 0.58 7.45 -15.15
C PHE A 98 1.73 7.69 -16.13
N HIS A 99 2.91 7.93 -15.60
CA HIS A 99 4.15 8.01 -16.37
C HIS A 99 5.21 7.15 -15.70
N LEU A 100 5.88 6.35 -16.50
CA LEU A 100 7.03 5.59 -16.00
C LEU A 100 8.16 6.54 -15.55
N PRO A 101 8.85 6.27 -14.43
CA PRO A 101 10.06 6.96 -14.08
C PRO A 101 11.10 6.94 -15.22
N LEU A 102 11.81 8.04 -15.40
CA LEU A 102 12.86 8.10 -16.43
C LEU A 102 13.91 7.02 -16.16
N ARG A 103 14.30 6.31 -17.23
CA ARG A 103 15.34 5.28 -17.15
C ARG A 103 16.71 5.91 -16.98
N ASN A 104 17.52 5.35 -16.10
CA ASN A 104 18.94 5.69 -16.05
C ASN A 104 19.67 5.15 -17.29
N VAL A 105 20.81 5.75 -17.60
CA VAL A 105 21.67 5.35 -18.72
C VAL A 105 22.20 3.91 -18.55
N THR A 106 22.39 3.49 -17.28
CA THR A 106 22.85 2.14 -16.93
C THR A 106 21.95 1.52 -15.86
N ASN A 107 22.03 0.21 -15.69
CA ASN A 107 21.37 -0.53 -14.62
C ASN A 107 22.38 -1.04 -13.57
N ALA A 108 23.57 -0.42 -13.48
CA ALA A 108 24.68 -0.94 -12.68
C ALA A 108 24.36 -1.05 -11.19
N ASN A 109 23.70 -0.01 -10.62
CA ASN A 109 23.39 0.00 -9.20
C ASN A 109 22.33 -1.06 -8.84
N ILE A 110 21.27 -1.16 -9.62
CA ILE A 110 20.23 -2.17 -9.38
C ILE A 110 20.72 -3.58 -9.65
N LEU A 111 21.59 -3.78 -10.66
CA LEU A 111 22.19 -5.07 -10.93
C LEU A 111 23.03 -5.53 -9.73
N ASN A 112 23.88 -4.64 -9.19
CA ASN A 112 24.64 -4.92 -7.99
C ASN A 112 23.72 -5.26 -6.79
N TYR A 113 22.70 -4.44 -6.53
CA TYR A 113 21.74 -4.69 -5.46
C TYR A 113 21.04 -6.04 -5.61
N LEU A 114 20.48 -6.33 -6.80
CA LEU A 114 19.70 -7.54 -7.02
C LEU A 114 20.58 -8.81 -6.97
N THR A 115 21.84 -8.72 -7.44
CA THR A 115 22.73 -9.88 -7.43
C THR A 115 23.53 -10.05 -6.14
N GLN A 116 24.07 -8.97 -5.56
CA GLN A 116 24.94 -9.07 -4.39
C GLN A 116 24.17 -9.07 -3.08
N GLU A 117 23.11 -8.25 -2.96
CA GLU A 117 22.33 -8.17 -1.72
C GLU A 117 21.14 -9.12 -1.73
N ARG A 118 20.41 -9.22 -2.85
CA ARG A 118 19.23 -10.08 -2.97
C ARG A 118 19.56 -11.49 -3.45
N LYS A 119 20.81 -11.76 -3.84
CA LYS A 119 21.34 -13.07 -4.25
C LYS A 119 20.63 -13.69 -5.46
N LEU A 120 20.07 -12.84 -6.32
CA LEU A 120 19.49 -13.29 -7.58
C LEU A 120 20.59 -13.53 -8.63
N SER A 121 20.43 -14.54 -9.48
CA SER A 121 21.39 -14.77 -10.56
C SER A 121 21.37 -13.63 -11.59
N PRO A 122 22.54 -13.25 -12.13
CA PRO A 122 22.59 -12.23 -13.19
C PRO A 122 21.76 -12.59 -14.41
N SER A 123 21.62 -13.87 -14.74
CA SER A 123 20.81 -14.35 -15.85
C SER A 123 19.33 -14.03 -15.67
N LEU A 124 18.79 -14.26 -14.46
CA LEU A 124 17.40 -13.95 -14.13
C LEU A 124 17.14 -12.44 -14.18
N VAL A 125 18.01 -11.64 -13.54
CA VAL A 125 17.86 -10.19 -13.52
C VAL A 125 17.95 -9.60 -14.92
N ASN A 126 18.92 -10.03 -15.73
CA ASN A 126 19.10 -9.55 -17.10
C ASN A 126 17.94 -9.95 -18.02
N PHE A 127 17.29 -11.08 -17.80
CA PHE A 127 16.08 -11.45 -18.54
C PHE A 127 14.99 -10.37 -18.40
N PHE A 128 14.66 -9.97 -17.19
CA PHE A 128 13.64 -8.93 -16.95
C PHE A 128 14.10 -7.51 -17.34
N ILE A 129 15.41 -7.24 -17.25
CA ILE A 129 15.96 -5.96 -17.75
C ILE A 129 15.83 -5.89 -19.28
N ALA A 130 16.16 -6.97 -19.99
CA ALA A 130 16.04 -7.05 -21.43
C ALA A 130 14.59 -6.93 -21.92
N ALA A 131 13.63 -7.51 -21.18
CA ALA A 131 12.20 -7.34 -21.42
C ALA A 131 11.71 -5.91 -21.12
N GLY A 132 12.49 -5.10 -20.41
CA GLY A 132 12.12 -3.76 -19.98
C GLY A 132 11.14 -3.74 -18.80
N ASP A 133 11.01 -4.85 -18.09
CA ASP A 133 10.14 -5.01 -16.93
C ASP A 133 10.83 -4.65 -15.62
N ILE A 134 12.17 -4.61 -15.64
CA ILE A 134 13.01 -4.08 -14.56
C ILE A 134 13.99 -3.07 -15.14
N TYR A 135 14.15 -1.94 -14.47
CA TYR A 135 15.19 -0.97 -14.82
C TYR A 135 15.52 -0.06 -13.62
N GLU A 136 16.62 0.69 -13.74
CA GLU A 136 17.05 1.70 -12.77
C GLU A 136 16.43 3.06 -13.10
N ASP A 137 15.79 3.74 -12.12
CA ASP A 137 15.33 5.11 -12.31
C ASP A 137 16.52 6.10 -12.27
N ALA A 138 16.42 7.14 -13.11
CA ALA A 138 17.48 8.13 -13.23
C ALA A 138 17.60 9.09 -12.03
N ALA A 139 16.52 9.29 -11.29
CA ALA A 139 16.47 10.31 -10.23
C ALA A 139 17.06 9.82 -8.91
N HIS A 140 16.77 8.57 -8.56
CA HIS A 140 17.08 8.01 -7.23
C HIS A 140 17.84 6.69 -7.28
N HIS A 141 18.09 6.16 -8.48
CA HIS A 141 18.72 4.84 -8.70
C HIS A 141 17.96 3.66 -8.08
N ASN A 142 16.64 3.80 -7.92
CA ASN A 142 15.79 2.73 -7.42
C ASN A 142 15.57 1.65 -8.47
N VAL A 143 15.21 0.44 -8.04
CA VAL A 143 14.67 -0.58 -8.92
C VAL A 143 13.23 -0.22 -9.26
N VAL A 144 12.91 -0.11 -10.55
CA VAL A 144 11.54 0.03 -11.05
C VAL A 144 11.07 -1.33 -11.56
N PHE A 145 9.94 -1.80 -11.04
CA PHE A 145 9.24 -2.99 -11.51
C PHE A 145 8.01 -2.56 -12.29
N VAL A 146 7.88 -2.99 -13.54
CA VAL A 146 6.81 -2.56 -14.46
C VAL A 146 5.78 -3.67 -14.61
N GLY A 147 4.51 -3.31 -14.47
CA GLY A 147 3.37 -4.16 -14.83
C GLY A 147 2.73 -3.67 -16.12
N ARG A 148 2.37 -4.63 -17.00
CA ARG A 148 1.85 -4.37 -18.34
C ARG A 148 0.47 -4.99 -18.53
N ASP A 149 -0.30 -4.41 -19.47
CA ASP A 149 -1.51 -5.03 -19.98
C ASP A 149 -1.20 -6.14 -21.01
N ALA A 150 -2.24 -6.75 -21.58
CA ALA A 150 -2.10 -7.82 -22.56
C ALA A 150 -1.43 -7.37 -23.87
N ASP A 151 -1.52 -6.09 -24.20
CA ASP A 151 -0.90 -5.49 -25.39
C ASP A 151 0.55 -5.06 -25.13
N GLY A 152 1.05 -5.27 -23.93
CA GLY A 152 2.41 -4.91 -23.52
C GLY A 152 2.58 -3.45 -23.10
N HIS A 153 1.52 -2.65 -23.01
CA HIS A 153 1.62 -1.28 -22.56
C HIS A 153 1.82 -1.20 -21.03
N PRO A 154 2.75 -0.37 -20.54
CA PRO A 154 2.92 -0.15 -19.12
C PRO A 154 1.67 0.51 -18.49
N ARG A 155 1.11 -0.13 -17.45
CA ARG A 155 -0.05 0.35 -16.69
C ARG A 155 0.24 0.52 -15.20
N TYR A 156 1.29 -0.12 -14.73
CA TYR A 156 1.71 -0.10 -13.33
C TYR A 156 3.24 -0.03 -13.25
N ALA A 157 3.72 0.65 -12.23
CA ALA A 157 5.10 0.53 -11.82
C ALA A 157 5.23 0.75 -10.31
N SER A 158 6.21 0.08 -9.71
CA SER A 158 6.59 0.30 -8.31
C SER A 158 8.10 0.48 -8.19
N ASN A 159 8.48 1.39 -7.29
CA ASN A 159 9.86 1.69 -6.97
C ASN A 159 10.30 0.95 -5.72
N ARG A 160 11.51 0.38 -5.75
CA ARG A 160 12.18 -0.22 -4.62
C ARG A 160 13.53 0.44 -4.40
N GLY A 161 13.70 1.10 -3.24
CA GLY A 161 14.96 1.69 -2.83
C GLY A 161 16.05 0.64 -2.65
N ILE A 162 17.26 0.97 -3.12
CA ILE A 162 18.44 0.12 -2.95
C ILE A 162 19.31 0.55 -1.76
N ARG A 163 19.20 1.80 -1.33
CA ARG A 163 19.97 2.37 -0.20
C ARG A 163 19.15 2.45 1.08
N GLU A 164 17.83 2.57 0.94
CA GLU A 164 16.90 2.76 2.06
C GLU A 164 15.72 1.78 1.96
N LYS A 165 15.03 1.56 3.09
CA LYS A 165 13.80 0.77 3.09
C LYS A 165 12.63 1.56 2.48
N PHE A 166 12.76 1.86 1.19
CA PHE A 166 11.77 2.59 0.42
C PHE A 166 11.01 1.65 -0.51
N ARG A 167 9.69 1.79 -0.55
CA ARG A 167 8.79 1.08 -1.46
C ARG A 167 7.58 1.96 -1.73
N GLN A 168 7.32 2.28 -2.99
CA GLN A 168 6.20 3.11 -3.39
C GLN A 168 5.72 2.78 -4.79
N ASP A 169 4.39 2.73 -4.99
CA ASP A 169 3.81 2.70 -6.32
C ASP A 169 4.01 4.06 -7.02
N VAL A 170 4.21 4.03 -8.32
CA VAL A 170 4.30 5.25 -9.13
C VAL A 170 2.93 5.93 -9.17
N ALA A 171 2.91 7.26 -9.10
CA ALA A 171 1.68 8.03 -9.16
C ALA A 171 0.87 7.70 -10.43
N GLY A 172 -0.44 7.53 -10.30
CA GLY A 172 -1.33 7.16 -11.39
C GLY A 172 -1.25 5.68 -11.82
N ALA A 173 -0.41 4.86 -11.19
CA ALA A 173 -0.30 3.45 -11.51
C ALA A 173 -1.59 2.67 -11.21
N GLU A 174 -1.98 1.80 -12.12
CA GLU A 174 -3.16 0.95 -11.99
C GLU A 174 -2.81 -0.37 -11.31
N LYS A 175 -3.18 -0.53 -10.04
CA LYS A 175 -2.91 -1.74 -9.25
C LYS A 175 -3.55 -3.04 -9.78
N ALA A 176 -4.32 -2.94 -10.84
CA ALA A 176 -4.84 -4.09 -11.57
C ALA A 176 -3.76 -4.78 -12.43
N PHE A 177 -2.64 -4.11 -12.71
CA PHE A 177 -1.57 -4.62 -13.57
C PHE A 177 -0.28 -4.80 -12.77
N GLY A 178 -0.18 -5.86 -11.98
CA GLY A 178 1.03 -6.17 -11.20
C GLY A 178 2.24 -6.52 -12.06
N PHE A 179 3.45 -6.44 -11.48
CA PHE A 179 4.65 -7.00 -12.11
C PHE A 179 4.44 -8.50 -12.32
N ALA A 180 4.64 -8.99 -13.55
CA ALA A 180 4.30 -10.34 -13.92
C ALA A 180 5.24 -10.93 -14.98
N HIS A 181 5.30 -12.26 -15.04
CA HIS A 181 5.81 -13.02 -16.19
C HIS A 181 4.70 -13.95 -16.68
N ARG A 182 4.46 -13.94 -17.98
CA ARG A 182 3.50 -14.84 -18.62
C ARG A 182 4.26 -15.97 -19.34
N GLY A 183 4.11 -17.17 -18.82
CA GLY A 183 4.62 -18.39 -19.43
C GLY A 183 3.60 -19.03 -20.37
N THR A 184 3.86 -20.28 -20.74
CA THR A 184 3.06 -21.03 -21.72
C THR A 184 2.16 -22.08 -21.09
N ASP A 185 2.35 -22.41 -19.82
CA ASP A 185 1.53 -23.39 -19.12
C ASP A 185 0.36 -22.75 -18.36
N LYS A 186 -0.42 -23.57 -17.65
CA LYS A 186 -1.58 -23.12 -16.88
C LYS A 186 -1.27 -22.82 -15.41
N GLN A 187 -0.03 -23.01 -14.99
CA GLN A 187 0.35 -22.77 -13.59
C GLN A 187 0.56 -21.28 -13.35
N LEU A 188 -0.11 -20.72 -12.36
CA LEU A 188 0.07 -19.36 -11.89
C LEU A 188 0.56 -19.38 -10.45
N LEU A 189 1.67 -18.70 -10.19
CA LEU A 189 2.23 -18.47 -8.85
C LEU A 189 2.10 -16.99 -8.50
N VAL A 190 1.56 -16.71 -7.32
CA VAL A 190 1.17 -15.36 -6.88
C VAL A 190 1.98 -14.96 -5.65
N PHE A 191 2.49 -13.73 -5.64
CA PHE A 191 3.37 -13.19 -4.61
C PHE A 191 2.90 -11.81 -4.17
N GLU A 192 3.26 -11.41 -2.95
CA GLU A 192 2.93 -10.06 -2.46
C GLU A 192 3.78 -8.99 -3.15
N ALA A 193 5.07 -9.24 -3.36
CA ALA A 193 6.00 -8.28 -3.92
C ALA A 193 6.86 -8.86 -5.07
N PRO A 194 7.36 -8.00 -6.00
CA PRO A 194 8.21 -8.45 -7.11
C PRO A 194 9.48 -9.18 -6.67
N ILE A 195 10.10 -8.74 -5.57
CA ILE A 195 11.31 -9.40 -5.03
C ILE A 195 11.02 -10.82 -4.58
N ASP A 196 9.86 -11.08 -3.98
CA ASP A 196 9.48 -12.43 -3.53
C ASP A 196 9.26 -13.35 -4.73
N LEU A 197 8.65 -12.83 -5.80
CA LEU A 197 8.50 -13.51 -7.08
C LEU A 197 9.86 -13.89 -7.66
N LEU A 198 10.79 -12.96 -7.77
CA LEU A 198 12.13 -13.20 -8.30
C LEU A 198 12.92 -14.19 -7.42
N SER A 199 12.82 -14.06 -6.10
CA SER A 199 13.46 -14.97 -5.16
C SER A 199 12.92 -16.39 -5.28
N PHE A 200 11.63 -16.55 -5.52
CA PHE A 200 11.05 -17.87 -5.77
C PHE A 200 11.57 -18.49 -7.06
N ILE A 201 11.65 -17.73 -8.15
CA ILE A 201 12.23 -18.23 -9.41
C ILE A 201 13.68 -18.65 -9.21
N GLU A 202 14.48 -17.88 -8.45
CA GLU A 202 15.87 -18.20 -8.15
C GLU A 202 16.00 -19.51 -7.38
N LEU A 203 15.12 -19.76 -6.42
CA LEU A 203 15.12 -20.98 -5.62
C LEU A 203 14.59 -22.20 -6.39
N PHE A 204 13.71 -21.99 -7.35
CA PHE A 204 13.04 -23.05 -8.14
C PHE A 204 13.16 -22.77 -9.65
N PRO A 205 14.39 -22.77 -10.21
CA PRO A 205 14.65 -22.30 -11.57
C PRO A 205 14.20 -23.27 -12.69
N LYS A 206 13.82 -24.49 -12.34
CA LYS A 206 13.44 -25.49 -13.35
C LYS A 206 12.20 -25.06 -14.12
N ASN A 207 12.32 -24.89 -15.43
CA ASN A 207 11.22 -24.55 -16.34
C ASN A 207 10.46 -23.25 -15.98
N TRP A 208 11.06 -22.38 -15.18
CA TRP A 208 10.37 -21.17 -14.68
C TRP A 208 9.77 -20.32 -15.79
N GLN A 209 10.40 -20.23 -16.95
CA GLN A 209 9.90 -19.45 -18.09
C GLN A 209 8.58 -19.99 -18.66
N GLN A 210 8.21 -21.23 -18.35
CA GLN A 210 6.95 -21.83 -18.80
C GLN A 210 5.78 -21.50 -17.86
N HIS A 211 6.05 -21.17 -16.59
CA HIS A 211 5.04 -20.86 -15.60
C HIS A 211 4.64 -19.38 -15.63
N ASN A 212 3.46 -19.08 -15.13
CA ASN A 212 3.02 -17.71 -14.96
C ASN A 212 3.31 -17.23 -13.52
N TYR A 213 3.78 -16.02 -13.39
CA TYR A 213 4.10 -15.40 -12.11
C TYR A 213 3.46 -14.02 -12.04
N LEU A 214 2.87 -13.69 -10.87
CA LEU A 214 2.22 -12.41 -10.64
C LEU A 214 2.58 -11.86 -9.26
N SER A 215 3.01 -10.62 -9.20
CA SER A 215 3.13 -9.86 -7.97
C SER A 215 1.91 -8.94 -7.80
N LEU A 216 1.26 -9.00 -6.63
CA LEU A 216 0.06 -8.21 -6.33
C LEU A 216 0.36 -6.74 -6.01
N GLY A 217 1.62 -6.39 -5.71
CA GLY A 217 1.99 -5.05 -5.23
C GLY A 217 1.36 -4.72 -3.86
N GLY A 218 1.08 -5.75 -3.05
CA GLY A 218 0.42 -5.70 -1.76
C GLY A 218 -0.65 -6.80 -1.63
N VAL A 219 -1.60 -6.65 -0.70
CA VAL A 219 -2.63 -7.68 -0.42
C VAL A 219 -3.93 -7.52 -1.22
N SER A 220 -3.94 -6.71 -2.29
CA SER A 220 -5.14 -6.49 -3.12
C SER A 220 -5.32 -7.58 -4.17
N GLY A 221 -6.50 -8.17 -4.26
CA GLY A 221 -6.84 -9.15 -5.30
C GLY A 221 -7.13 -8.56 -6.71
N LYS A 222 -6.94 -7.25 -6.92
CA LYS A 222 -7.23 -6.60 -8.21
C LYS A 222 -6.36 -7.13 -9.34
N ALA A 223 -5.04 -7.25 -9.09
CA ALA A 223 -4.10 -7.75 -10.09
C ALA A 223 -4.37 -9.21 -10.45
N LEU A 224 -4.74 -10.04 -9.47
CA LEU A 224 -5.08 -11.44 -9.74
C LEU A 224 -6.32 -11.55 -10.63
N ARG A 225 -7.39 -10.79 -10.35
CA ARG A 225 -8.59 -10.79 -11.18
C ARG A 225 -8.30 -10.36 -12.61
N GLN A 226 -7.52 -9.29 -12.78
CA GLN A 226 -7.12 -8.80 -14.11
C GLN A 226 -6.23 -9.79 -14.85
N PHE A 227 -5.35 -10.49 -14.15
CA PHE A 227 -4.46 -11.48 -14.79
C PHE A 227 -5.22 -12.70 -15.31
N LEU A 228 -6.33 -13.08 -14.67
CA LEU A 228 -7.17 -14.24 -15.01
C LEU A 228 -8.30 -13.91 -16.01
N SER A 229 -8.57 -12.63 -16.29
CA SER A 229 -9.56 -12.18 -17.28
C SER A 229 -9.00 -12.29 -18.69
#